data_5341c9ee630ccda4f193c96cb0bca722
#
_entry.id   5341c9ee630ccda4f193c96cb0bca722
#
_cell.length_a   1.000
_cell.length_b   1.000
_cell.length_c   1.000
_cell.angle_alpha   90.00
_cell.angle_beta   90.00
_cell.angle_gamma   90.00
#
_symmetry.space_group_name_H-M   'P 1'
#
loop_
_entity.id
_entity.type
_entity.pdbx_description
1 polymer ?
#
loop_
_entity_poly.entity_id
_entity_poly.type
_entity_poly.pdbx_seq_one_letter_code
_entity_poly.pdbx_strand_id
1 'polypeptide(L)'
;MIHPSSFIHAIVFFKHDIIKFLAHETNMTIPIANALQINKIGKQIVNKNLLKKFNEINFSTPKKKIFPLLSIIDLIPENTSYFETILITINDNLVYKYLNGSINYKSIHMNILRLINKPYLSKYYKLKPKNIYDIKKMITITKKYLEGNIKFYDK
;
A
#
# COMPACT_ATOMS: atom_id res chain seq x y z
N MET A 1 -3.31 11.63 2.14
CA MET A 1 -3.54 12.55 3.29
C MET A 1 -3.11 11.85 4.58
N ILE A 2 -2.59 12.59 5.54
CA ILE A 2 -2.29 12.07 6.90
C ILE A 2 -3.45 12.46 7.80
N HIS A 3 -3.95 11.52 8.58
CA HIS A 3 -5.03 11.68 9.52
C HIS A 3 -4.60 11.09 10.89
N PRO A 4 -4.12 11.93 11.83
CA PRO A 4 -3.47 11.46 13.06
C PRO A 4 -4.35 10.59 13.96
N SER A 5 -5.65 10.87 14.02
CA SER A 5 -6.57 10.08 14.88
C SER A 5 -6.88 8.69 14.30
N SER A 6 -6.53 8.42 13.04
CA SER A 6 -6.85 7.17 12.31
C SER A 6 -8.34 6.76 12.38
N PHE A 7 -9.23 7.71 12.62
CA PHE A 7 -10.66 7.46 12.77
C PHE A 7 -11.35 7.25 11.41
N ILE A 8 -10.88 7.95 10.36
CA ILE A 8 -11.35 7.76 8.99
C ILE A 8 -10.45 6.75 8.29
N HIS A 9 -11.02 5.65 7.84
CA HIS A 9 -10.30 4.53 7.23
C HIS A 9 -10.36 4.55 5.71
N ALA A 10 -11.41 5.11 5.13
CA ALA A 10 -11.52 5.28 3.69
C ALA A 10 -12.33 6.54 3.35
N ILE A 11 -11.96 7.17 2.24
CA ILE A 11 -12.68 8.27 1.61
C ILE A 11 -12.97 7.83 0.19
N VAL A 12 -14.24 7.72 -0.18
CA VAL A 12 -14.66 7.29 -1.51
C VAL A 12 -15.26 8.47 -2.24
N PHE A 13 -14.68 8.81 -3.38
CA PHE A 13 -15.15 9.84 -4.28
C PHE A 13 -16.01 9.20 -5.36
N PHE A 14 -17.24 9.64 -5.46
CA PHE A 14 -18.17 9.23 -6.52
C PHE A 14 -18.27 10.31 -7.58
N LYS A 15 -18.88 9.99 -8.71
CA LYS A 15 -19.27 10.98 -9.69
C LYS A 15 -20.21 12.01 -9.06
N HIS A 16 -20.24 13.22 -9.62
CA HIS A 16 -21.07 14.34 -9.14
C HIS A 16 -20.75 14.81 -7.72
N ASP A 17 -19.44 14.80 -7.36
CA ASP A 17 -18.91 15.37 -6.11
C ASP A 17 -19.46 14.77 -4.81
N ILE A 18 -20.04 13.57 -4.88
CA ILE A 18 -20.47 12.85 -3.70
C ILE A 18 -19.25 12.20 -3.04
N ILE A 19 -19.05 12.48 -1.76
CA ILE A 19 -17.97 11.91 -0.94
C ILE A 19 -18.57 11.10 0.19
N LYS A 20 -18.11 9.86 0.35
CA LYS A 20 -18.46 9.02 1.50
C LYS A 20 -17.23 8.73 2.34
N PHE A 21 -17.39 8.86 3.66
CA PHE A 21 -16.37 8.53 4.64
C PHE A 21 -16.73 7.20 5.31
N LEU A 22 -15.76 6.28 5.39
CA LEU A 22 -15.83 5.13 6.26
C LEU A 22 -15.06 5.45 7.54
N ALA A 23 -15.77 5.62 8.63
CA ALA A 23 -15.20 5.95 9.93
C ALA A 23 -15.66 4.94 11.00
N HIS A 24 -14.73 4.45 11.79
CA HIS A 24 -14.99 3.60 12.95
C HIS A 24 -13.85 3.73 13.96
N GLU A 25 -14.04 3.21 15.17
CA GLU A 25 -12.96 3.10 16.15
C GLU A 25 -11.78 2.30 15.57
N THR A 26 -10.57 2.63 16.02
CA THR A 26 -9.32 2.00 15.54
C THR A 26 -9.17 0.55 16.04
N ASN A 27 -10.22 -0.23 15.83
CA ASN A 27 -10.32 -1.64 16.21
C ASN A 27 -10.67 -2.48 14.98
N MET A 28 -9.77 -3.36 14.58
CA MET A 28 -9.94 -4.23 13.41
C MET A 28 -11.08 -5.25 13.55
N THR A 29 -11.56 -5.52 14.75
CA THR A 29 -12.72 -6.40 14.97
C THR A 29 -13.96 -5.86 14.24
N ILE A 30 -14.15 -4.54 14.19
CA ILE A 30 -15.32 -3.90 13.57
C ILE A 30 -15.40 -4.20 12.07
N PRO A 31 -14.38 -3.88 11.23
CA PRO A 31 -14.46 -4.14 9.80
C PRO A 31 -14.45 -5.65 9.48
N ILE A 32 -13.73 -6.47 10.25
CA ILE A 32 -13.70 -7.92 10.05
C ILE A 32 -15.07 -8.53 10.33
N ALA A 33 -15.70 -8.18 11.44
CA ALA A 33 -17.00 -8.70 11.79
C ALA A 33 -18.09 -8.25 10.81
N ASN A 34 -18.03 -7.01 10.31
CA ASN A 34 -18.93 -6.54 9.27
C ASN A 34 -18.71 -7.29 7.94
N ALA A 35 -17.46 -7.55 7.55
CA ALA A 35 -17.15 -8.32 6.35
C ALA A 35 -17.63 -9.78 6.43
N LEU A 36 -17.58 -10.37 7.62
CA LEU A 36 -18.06 -11.73 7.89
C LEU A 36 -19.57 -11.79 8.20
N GLN A 37 -20.29 -10.67 8.15
CA GLN A 37 -21.72 -10.56 8.44
C GLN A 37 -22.09 -11.14 9.82
N ILE A 38 -21.20 -10.99 10.80
CA ILE A 38 -21.45 -11.46 12.17
C ILE A 38 -22.44 -10.50 12.84
N ASN A 39 -23.73 -10.83 12.76
CA ASN A 39 -24.86 -10.02 13.26
C ASN A 39 -24.92 -9.87 14.80
N LYS A 40 -23.98 -10.45 15.54
CA LYS A 40 -23.96 -10.44 17.01
C LYS A 40 -23.04 -9.39 17.62
N ILE A 41 -22.57 -8.40 16.86
CA ILE A 41 -21.92 -7.25 17.48
C ILE A 41 -23.05 -6.41 18.08
N GLY A 42 -23.10 -6.40 19.41
CA GLY A 42 -24.20 -5.93 20.24
C GLY A 42 -24.88 -4.64 19.76
N LYS A 43 -26.08 -4.37 20.32
CA LYS A 43 -26.90 -3.19 19.98
C LYS A 43 -26.01 -1.96 19.74
N GLN A 44 -26.04 -1.43 18.51
CA GLN A 44 -25.38 -0.18 18.17
C GLN A 44 -25.95 0.95 19.03
N ILE A 45 -25.33 1.19 20.16
CA ILE A 45 -25.48 2.46 20.85
C ILE A 45 -24.62 3.43 20.05
N VAL A 46 -25.26 4.36 19.36
CA VAL A 46 -24.53 5.47 18.72
C VAL A 46 -23.75 6.16 19.83
N ASN A 47 -22.45 5.91 19.87
CA ASN A 47 -21.59 6.48 20.89
C ASN A 47 -21.50 7.99 20.63
N LYS A 48 -22.07 8.81 21.53
CA LYS A 48 -22.00 10.28 21.42
C LYS A 48 -20.57 10.80 21.28
N ASN A 49 -19.58 10.05 21.78
CA ASN A 49 -18.16 10.37 21.62
C ASN A 49 -17.65 10.24 20.18
N LEU A 50 -18.32 9.43 19.35
CA LEU A 50 -17.99 9.35 17.92
C LEU A 50 -18.27 10.67 17.22
N LEU A 51 -19.38 11.33 17.53
CA LEU A 51 -19.73 12.63 16.94
C LEU A 51 -18.73 13.72 17.34
N LYS A 52 -18.21 13.69 18.58
CA LYS A 52 -17.14 14.62 18.99
C LYS A 52 -15.86 14.45 18.19
N LYS A 53 -15.49 13.22 17.83
CA LYS A 53 -14.30 12.93 17.02
C LYS A 53 -14.39 13.54 15.62
N PHE A 54 -15.58 13.72 15.05
CA PHE A 54 -15.73 14.41 13.76
C PHE A 54 -15.32 15.87 13.81
N ASN A 55 -15.52 16.54 14.95
CA ASN A 55 -15.11 17.95 15.12
C ASN A 55 -13.57 18.13 15.23
N GLU A 56 -12.86 17.04 15.53
CA GLU A 56 -11.39 17.03 15.71
C GLU A 56 -10.65 16.48 14.49
N ILE A 57 -11.38 16.22 13.38
CA ILE A 57 -10.78 15.65 12.18
C ILE A 57 -9.90 16.68 11.48
N ASN A 58 -8.61 16.39 11.43
CA ASN A 58 -7.63 17.16 10.68
C ASN A 58 -6.95 16.30 9.64
N PHE A 59 -6.82 16.84 8.43
CA PHE A 59 -6.05 16.23 7.36
C PHE A 59 -4.84 17.08 7.03
N SER A 60 -3.71 16.43 6.86
CA SER A 60 -2.49 17.10 6.39
C SER A 60 -1.92 16.40 5.16
N THR A 61 -1.21 17.17 4.34
CA THR A 61 -0.54 16.63 3.15
C THR A 61 0.77 15.95 3.57
N PRO A 62 0.99 14.69 3.19
CA PRO A 62 2.24 14.03 3.49
C PRO A 62 3.40 14.65 2.70
N LYS A 63 4.53 14.88 3.37
CA LYS A 63 5.74 15.43 2.73
C LYS A 63 6.53 14.31 2.06
N LYS A 64 6.81 14.41 0.76
CA LYS A 64 7.63 13.41 0.01
C LYS A 64 9.02 13.18 0.64
N LYS A 65 9.59 14.19 1.31
CA LYS A 65 10.87 14.06 2.05
C LYS A 65 10.77 13.07 3.21
N ILE A 66 9.62 12.99 3.88
CA ILE A 66 9.39 12.07 5.01
C ILE A 66 8.92 10.70 4.49
N PHE A 67 8.13 10.71 3.42
CA PHE A 67 7.53 9.52 2.80
C PHE A 67 7.96 9.41 1.33
N PRO A 68 9.22 9.01 1.05
CA PRO A 68 9.77 9.01 -0.32
C PRO A 68 8.99 8.11 -1.30
N LEU A 69 8.42 7.02 -0.82
CA LEU A 69 7.63 6.09 -1.65
C LEU A 69 6.32 6.67 -2.20
N LEU A 70 5.89 7.83 -1.72
CA LEU A 70 4.73 8.53 -2.31
C LEU A 70 4.94 8.91 -3.78
N SER A 71 6.19 9.05 -4.21
CA SER A 71 6.50 9.29 -5.64
C SER A 71 6.15 8.11 -6.55
N ILE A 72 5.96 6.91 -5.99
CA ILE A 72 5.58 5.73 -6.76
C ILE A 72 4.11 5.82 -7.20
N ILE A 73 3.26 6.52 -6.44
CA ILE A 73 1.84 6.68 -6.76
C ILE A 73 1.67 7.26 -8.16
N ASP A 74 2.52 8.20 -8.53
CA ASP A 74 2.50 8.86 -9.84
C ASP A 74 2.93 7.91 -10.98
N LEU A 75 3.52 6.75 -10.67
CA LEU A 75 4.00 5.73 -11.62
C LEU A 75 3.01 4.57 -11.78
N ILE A 76 2.01 4.47 -10.90
CA ILE A 76 1.02 3.37 -10.95
C ILE A 76 0.17 3.53 -12.21
N PRO A 77 0.14 2.54 -13.10
CA PRO A 77 -0.72 2.59 -14.29
C PRO A 77 -2.20 2.63 -13.89
N GLU A 78 -3.01 3.35 -14.66
CA GLU A 78 -4.47 3.40 -14.44
C GLU A 78 -5.15 2.03 -14.59
N ASN A 79 -4.60 1.18 -15.43
CA ASN A 79 -5.11 -0.16 -15.68
C ASN A 79 -4.22 -1.22 -15.04
N THR A 80 -4.80 -2.35 -14.68
CA THR A 80 -4.08 -3.53 -14.17
C THR A 80 -2.87 -3.86 -15.04
N SER A 81 -1.70 -4.00 -14.43
CA SER A 81 -0.44 -4.26 -15.12
C SER A 81 0.47 -5.17 -14.29
N TYR A 82 1.67 -5.46 -14.81
CA TYR A 82 2.69 -6.14 -14.00
C TYR A 82 3.42 -5.20 -13.03
N PHE A 83 3.17 -3.90 -13.09
CA PHE A 83 3.83 -2.92 -12.22
C PHE A 83 3.63 -3.27 -10.74
N GLU A 84 2.39 -3.54 -10.34
CA GLU A 84 2.02 -3.86 -8.97
C GLU A 84 2.66 -5.17 -8.52
N THR A 85 2.66 -6.18 -9.39
CA THR A 85 3.30 -7.48 -9.11
C THR A 85 4.80 -7.32 -8.88
N ILE A 86 5.46 -6.52 -9.72
CA ILE A 86 6.90 -6.26 -9.62
C ILE A 86 7.20 -5.46 -8.35
N LEU A 87 6.45 -4.40 -8.08
CA LEU A 87 6.61 -3.55 -6.90
C LEU A 87 6.48 -4.36 -5.60
N ILE A 88 5.42 -5.16 -5.48
CA ILE A 88 5.20 -6.02 -4.31
C ILE A 88 6.33 -7.03 -4.16
N THR A 89 6.76 -7.68 -5.26
CA THR A 89 7.85 -8.66 -5.21
C THR A 89 9.18 -8.04 -4.77
N ILE A 90 9.49 -6.82 -5.23
CA ILE A 90 10.67 -6.06 -4.79
C ILE A 90 10.56 -5.76 -3.29
N ASN A 91 9.40 -5.23 -2.85
CA ASN A 91 9.17 -4.88 -1.47
C ASN A 91 9.35 -6.09 -0.54
N ASP A 92 8.71 -7.21 -0.85
CA ASP A 92 8.77 -8.43 -0.04
C ASP A 92 10.20 -8.97 0.08
N ASN A 93 10.98 -8.92 -1.02
CA ASN A 93 12.38 -9.33 -0.99
C ASN A 93 13.22 -8.42 -0.09
N LEU A 94 13.01 -7.10 -0.16
CA LEU A 94 13.72 -6.14 0.66
C LEU A 94 13.33 -6.21 2.14
N VAL A 95 12.03 -6.40 2.42
CA VAL A 95 11.54 -6.61 3.79
C VAL A 95 12.16 -7.89 4.38
N TYR A 96 12.21 -8.98 3.61
CA TYR A 96 12.88 -10.21 4.05
C TYR A 96 14.36 -9.98 4.36
N LYS A 97 15.09 -9.22 3.50
CA LYS A 97 16.48 -8.87 3.74
C LYS A 97 16.68 -7.98 4.98
N TYR A 98 15.74 -7.10 5.26
CA TYR A 98 15.74 -6.29 6.47
C TYR A 98 15.52 -7.17 7.72
N LEU A 99 14.52 -8.06 7.70
CA LEU A 99 14.20 -8.92 8.83
C LEU A 99 15.33 -9.90 9.18
N ASN A 100 16.13 -10.32 8.22
CA ASN A 100 17.30 -11.16 8.46
C ASN A 100 18.61 -10.37 8.67
N GLY A 101 18.53 -9.04 8.83
CA GLY A 101 19.67 -8.19 9.14
C GLY A 101 20.62 -7.89 7.98
N SER A 102 20.25 -8.25 6.72
CA SER A 102 21.12 -8.03 5.55
C SER A 102 21.13 -6.58 5.06
N ILE A 103 20.12 -5.79 5.38
CA ILE A 103 20.01 -4.36 5.07
C ILE A 103 19.31 -3.61 6.20
N ASN A 104 19.52 -2.29 6.29
CA ASN A 104 18.81 -1.46 7.26
C ASN A 104 17.42 -1.01 6.76
N TYR A 105 16.57 -0.47 7.64
CA TYR A 105 15.22 -0.03 7.31
C TYR A 105 15.19 1.04 6.20
N LYS A 106 16.09 2.02 6.26
CA LYS A 106 16.14 3.09 5.24
C LYS A 106 16.49 2.55 3.85
N SER A 107 17.23 1.47 3.78
CA SER A 107 17.61 0.83 2.52
C SER A 107 16.42 0.26 1.76
N ILE A 108 15.30 -0.06 2.43
CA ILE A 108 14.10 -0.57 1.77
C ILE A 108 13.60 0.43 0.73
N HIS A 109 13.22 1.63 1.16
CA HIS A 109 12.64 2.62 0.22
C HIS A 109 13.64 3.10 -0.84
N MET A 110 14.92 3.23 -0.48
CA MET A 110 15.97 3.62 -1.44
C MET A 110 16.14 2.59 -2.54
N ASN A 111 16.17 1.30 -2.19
CA ASN A 111 16.29 0.23 -3.16
C ASN A 111 15.02 0.07 -3.99
N ILE A 112 13.81 0.22 -3.41
CA ILE A 112 12.56 0.21 -4.18
C ILE A 112 12.61 1.27 -5.28
N LEU A 113 12.87 2.54 -4.93
CA LEU A 113 12.91 3.65 -5.89
C LEU A 113 13.96 3.44 -7.00
N ARG A 114 15.11 2.85 -6.65
CA ARG A 114 16.14 2.52 -7.63
C ARG A 114 15.74 1.38 -8.57
N LEU A 115 15.18 0.31 -7.99
CA LEU A 115 14.88 -0.92 -8.72
C LEU A 115 13.70 -0.76 -9.67
N ILE A 116 12.67 -0.02 -9.26
CA ILE A 116 11.49 0.21 -10.09
C ILE A 116 11.81 0.99 -11.37
N ASN A 117 12.89 1.77 -11.37
CA ASN A 117 13.33 2.52 -12.55
C ASN A 117 14.30 1.73 -13.45
N LYS A 118 14.56 0.45 -13.18
CA LYS A 118 15.46 -0.36 -14.01
C LYS A 118 14.79 -0.77 -15.33
N PRO A 119 15.45 -0.55 -16.50
CA PRO A 119 14.90 -0.87 -17.82
C PRO A 119 14.44 -2.33 -17.94
N TYR A 120 15.15 -3.25 -17.30
CA TYR A 120 14.81 -4.67 -17.31
C TYR A 120 13.41 -4.95 -16.73
N LEU A 121 12.98 -4.19 -15.72
CA LEU A 121 11.67 -4.34 -15.08
C LEU A 121 10.62 -3.43 -15.72
N SER A 122 10.98 -2.19 -16.05
CA SER A 122 10.02 -1.20 -16.55
C SER A 122 9.41 -1.55 -17.91
N LYS A 123 10.07 -2.39 -18.71
CA LYS A 123 9.51 -2.89 -19.98
C LYS A 123 8.21 -3.69 -19.79
N TYR A 124 7.95 -4.21 -18.58
CA TYR A 124 6.73 -4.98 -18.27
C TYR A 124 5.59 -4.11 -17.74
N TYR A 125 5.81 -2.84 -17.39
CA TYR A 125 4.83 -2.01 -16.69
C TYR A 125 3.56 -1.71 -17.48
N LYS A 126 3.64 -1.75 -18.81
CA LYS A 126 2.49 -1.56 -19.69
C LYS A 126 1.79 -2.88 -20.08
N LEU A 127 2.34 -4.00 -19.67
CA LEU A 127 1.78 -5.30 -20.02
C LEU A 127 0.78 -5.75 -18.95
N LYS A 128 -0.32 -6.35 -19.39
CA LYS A 128 -1.40 -6.84 -18.54
C LYS A 128 -1.28 -8.36 -18.34
N PRO A 129 -1.34 -8.88 -17.11
CA PRO A 129 -1.47 -10.32 -16.88
C PRO A 129 -2.82 -10.83 -17.39
N LYS A 130 -2.83 -11.99 -18.04
CA LYS A 130 -4.07 -12.63 -18.54
C LYS A 130 -4.68 -13.57 -17.50
N ASN A 131 -3.84 -14.13 -16.63
CA ASN A 131 -4.24 -15.12 -15.63
C ASN A 131 -3.24 -15.18 -14.48
N ILE A 132 -3.53 -16.01 -13.48
CA ILE A 132 -2.70 -16.17 -12.29
C ILE A 132 -1.30 -16.77 -12.60
N TYR A 133 -1.16 -17.54 -13.67
CA TYR A 133 0.14 -18.12 -14.03
C TYR A 133 1.09 -17.05 -14.54
N ASP A 134 0.58 -16.06 -15.27
CA ASP A 134 1.36 -14.91 -15.73
C ASP A 134 1.88 -14.09 -14.55
N ILE A 135 1.06 -13.90 -13.50
CA ILE A 135 1.45 -13.23 -12.26
C ILE A 135 2.57 -14.02 -11.56
N LYS A 136 2.39 -15.33 -11.38
CA LYS A 136 3.41 -16.22 -10.77
C LYS A 136 4.72 -16.20 -11.56
N LYS A 137 4.63 -16.23 -12.90
CA LYS A 137 5.80 -16.11 -13.78
C LYS A 137 6.54 -14.79 -13.59
N MET A 138 5.81 -13.67 -13.48
CA MET A 138 6.40 -12.35 -13.26
C MET A 138 7.08 -12.27 -11.88
N ILE A 139 6.48 -12.82 -10.83
CA ILE A 139 7.11 -12.94 -9.52
C ILE A 139 8.45 -13.67 -9.63
N THR A 140 8.49 -14.82 -10.35
CA THR A 140 9.70 -15.61 -10.54
C THR A 140 10.77 -14.83 -11.32
N ILE A 141 10.39 -14.13 -12.39
CA ILE A 141 11.30 -13.29 -13.19
C ILE A 141 11.89 -12.18 -12.31
N THR A 142 11.06 -11.52 -11.53
CA THR A 142 11.49 -10.43 -10.64
C THR A 142 12.45 -10.95 -9.56
N LYS A 143 12.14 -12.08 -8.91
CA LYS A 143 13.01 -12.69 -7.90
C LYS A 143 14.39 -13.05 -8.49
N LYS A 144 14.43 -13.74 -9.63
CA LYS A 144 15.69 -14.08 -10.32
C LYS A 144 16.53 -12.83 -10.64
N TYR A 145 15.87 -11.75 -11.07
CA TYR A 145 16.56 -10.51 -11.33
C TYR A 145 17.17 -9.90 -10.06
N LEU A 146 16.46 -9.98 -8.93
CA LEU A 146 16.95 -9.49 -7.63
C LEU A 146 18.09 -10.32 -7.07
N GLU A 147 18.11 -11.63 -7.32
CA GLU A 147 19.17 -12.56 -6.86
C GLU A 147 20.44 -12.47 -7.71
N GLY A 148 20.31 -12.21 -9.01
CA GLY A 148 21.39 -12.44 -9.97
C GLY A 148 22.47 -11.35 -10.03
N ASN A 149 22.19 -10.05 -9.75
CA ASN A 149 23.13 -8.95 -10.05
C ASN A 149 22.94 -7.66 -9.28
N ILE A 150 22.27 -7.66 -8.14
CA ILE A 150 21.94 -6.41 -7.48
C ILE A 150 22.72 -6.24 -6.19
N LYS A 151 23.67 -5.30 -6.18
CA LYS A 151 24.19 -4.75 -4.93
C LYS A 151 23.10 -3.89 -4.32
N PHE A 152 22.60 -4.28 -3.15
CA PHE A 152 21.65 -3.47 -2.39
C PHE A 152 22.41 -2.35 -1.68
N TYR A 153 21.81 -1.17 -1.61
CA TYR A 153 22.34 -0.11 -0.77
C TYR A 153 22.09 -0.51 0.69
N ASP A 154 23.16 -0.46 1.44
CA ASP A 154 23.16 -0.65 2.89
C ASP A 154 23.91 0.55 3.51
N LYS A 155 23.22 1.68 3.65
CA LYS A 155 23.75 2.89 4.29
C LYS A 155 22.74 3.48 5.23
#